data_61e25c393094ccaf5dd3ef4cfa0b0464
#
_entry.id   61e25c393094ccaf5dd3ef4cfa0b0464
#
_cell.length_a   1.000
_cell.length_b   1.000
_cell.length_c   1.000
_cell.angle_alpha   90.00
_cell.angle_beta   90.00
_cell.angle_gamma   90.00
#
_symmetry.space_group_name_H-M   'P 1'
#
loop_
_entity.id
_entity.type
_entity.pdbx_description
1 polymer ?
#
loop_
_entity_poly.entity_id
_entity_poly.type
_entity_poly.pdbx_seq_one_letter_code
_entity_poly.pdbx_strand_id
1 'polypeptide(L)'
;SISENVNTFCVYYIKNNAQLIQPNLSNNLTEELKTKCLNETNLTWQEKDADIIFSGSINDYYIKPMSIQNNETAAQNRLTIKVNITYKNSIDDSQNFKKTFSHYTDFDSSQNFVEIEDELNSIIIANLVEDIFNSALVNW
;
A
#
# COMPACT_ATOMS: atom_id res chain seq x y z
N SER A 1 19.34 -2.63 2.93
CA SER A 1 19.24 -3.36 4.20
C SER A 1 19.00 -2.42 5.37
N ILE A 2 18.47 -2.97 6.45
CA ILE A 2 18.16 -2.19 7.67
C ILE A 2 19.44 -2.04 8.48
N SER A 3 19.73 -0.80 8.94
CA SER A 3 20.85 -0.54 9.84
C SER A 3 20.66 -1.30 11.16
N GLU A 4 21.75 -1.80 11.73
CA GLU A 4 21.75 -2.48 13.03
C GLU A 4 21.23 -1.61 14.17
N ASN A 5 21.27 -0.29 13.99
CA ASN A 5 20.84 0.66 15.02
C ASN A 5 19.31 0.91 14.98
N VAL A 6 18.63 0.39 13.96
CA VAL A 6 17.16 0.51 13.85
C VAL A 6 16.55 -0.74 14.49
N ASN A 7 15.79 -0.57 15.55
CA ASN A 7 15.24 -1.66 16.34
C ASN A 7 13.71 -1.66 16.41
N THR A 8 13.08 -0.50 16.25
CA THR A 8 11.63 -0.36 16.44
C THR A 8 10.97 0.30 15.25
N PHE A 9 9.70 -0.04 15.03
CA PHE A 9 8.93 0.55 13.96
C PHE A 9 7.49 0.81 14.40
N CYS A 10 6.85 1.73 13.69
CA CYS A 10 5.42 1.99 13.82
C CYS A 10 4.83 2.26 12.44
N VAL A 11 3.64 1.77 12.21
CA VAL A 11 2.83 2.12 11.05
C VAL A 11 1.60 2.84 11.57
N TYR A 12 1.52 4.16 11.32
CA TYR A 12 0.34 4.94 11.68
C TYR A 12 -0.81 4.54 10.77
N TYR A 13 -2.02 4.66 11.29
CA TYR A 13 -3.22 4.37 10.51
C TYR A 13 -3.21 5.17 9.20
N ILE A 14 -3.25 4.47 8.08
CA ILE A 14 -3.23 5.07 6.74
C ILE A 14 -4.67 5.45 6.38
N LYS A 15 -4.98 6.74 6.50
CA LYS A 15 -6.32 7.25 6.34
C LYS A 15 -6.78 7.20 4.89
N ASN A 16 -8.04 6.86 4.67
CA ASN A 16 -8.63 6.87 3.33
C ASN A 16 -9.25 8.25 3.05
N ASN A 17 -8.60 9.03 2.20
CA ASN A 17 -9.07 10.33 1.73
C ASN A 17 -9.63 10.27 0.31
N ALA A 18 -9.76 9.08 -0.28
CA ALA A 18 -10.33 8.92 -1.62
C ALA A 18 -11.83 9.24 -1.63
N GLN A 19 -12.34 9.63 -2.79
CA GLN A 19 -13.76 9.95 -2.95
C GLN A 19 -14.64 8.71 -2.81
N LEU A 20 -14.22 7.60 -3.39
CA LEU A 20 -14.93 6.34 -3.24
C LEU A 20 -14.51 5.70 -1.93
N ILE A 21 -15.48 5.42 -1.06
CA ILE A 21 -15.20 4.90 0.28
C ILE A 21 -15.34 3.38 0.27
N GLN A 22 -14.25 2.70 0.66
CA GLN A 22 -14.24 1.28 0.99
C GLN A 22 -13.84 1.19 2.47
N PRO A 23 -14.78 0.81 3.37
CA PRO A 23 -14.54 0.93 4.82
C PRO A 23 -13.33 0.16 5.34
N ASN A 24 -12.98 -0.98 4.71
CA ASN A 24 -11.90 -1.83 5.19
C ASN A 24 -10.54 -1.52 4.56
N LEU A 25 -10.48 -0.64 3.57
CA LEU A 25 -9.27 -0.42 2.78
C LEU A 25 -8.10 0.08 3.62
N SER A 26 -8.35 1.12 4.43
CA SER A 26 -7.32 1.69 5.32
C SER A 26 -6.80 0.69 6.33
N ASN A 27 -7.70 -0.04 6.97
CA ASN A 27 -7.31 -1.05 7.96
C ASN A 27 -6.50 -2.16 7.31
N ASN A 28 -6.93 -2.65 6.16
CA ASN A 28 -6.24 -3.74 5.45
C ASN A 28 -4.85 -3.32 5.03
N LEU A 29 -4.70 -2.12 4.45
CA LEU A 29 -3.39 -1.62 4.04
C LEU A 29 -2.46 -1.42 5.23
N THR A 30 -2.96 -0.79 6.29
CA THR A 30 -2.18 -0.53 7.51
C THR A 30 -1.70 -1.83 8.14
N GLU A 31 -2.60 -2.78 8.34
CA GLU A 31 -2.28 -4.05 8.97
C GLU A 31 -1.37 -4.94 8.11
N GLU A 32 -1.56 -4.94 6.80
CA GLU A 32 -0.68 -5.70 5.90
C GLU A 32 0.75 -5.17 5.92
N LEU A 33 0.94 -3.85 5.95
CA LEU A 33 2.27 -3.25 6.05
C LEU A 33 2.92 -3.60 7.40
N LYS A 34 2.17 -3.49 8.49
CA LYS A 34 2.63 -3.88 9.82
C LYS A 34 3.05 -5.35 9.84
N THR A 35 2.21 -6.23 9.32
CA THR A 35 2.47 -7.67 9.29
C THR A 35 3.72 -8.00 8.48
N LYS A 36 3.91 -7.33 7.35
CA LYS A 36 5.11 -7.54 6.53
C LYS A 36 6.37 -7.16 7.30
N CYS A 37 6.36 -6.03 8.00
CA CYS A 37 7.48 -5.62 8.84
C CYS A 37 7.75 -6.62 9.97
N LEU A 38 6.70 -7.12 10.62
CA LEU A 38 6.86 -8.12 11.69
C LEU A 38 7.42 -9.45 11.17
N ASN A 39 7.00 -9.88 9.99
CA ASN A 39 7.35 -11.19 9.47
C ASN A 39 8.71 -11.20 8.75
N GLU A 40 9.11 -10.08 8.15
CA GLU A 40 10.29 -10.04 7.29
C GLU A 40 11.45 -9.23 7.86
N THR A 41 11.32 -8.76 9.08
CA THR A 41 12.40 -8.06 9.80
C THR A 41 12.47 -8.53 11.23
N ASN A 42 13.53 -8.11 11.94
CA ASN A 42 13.67 -8.31 13.39
C ASN A 42 13.19 -7.09 14.19
N LEU A 43 12.51 -6.16 13.54
CA LEU A 43 12.04 -4.95 14.20
C LEU A 43 10.89 -5.26 15.15
N THR A 44 10.83 -4.50 16.24
CA THR A 44 9.77 -4.59 17.24
C THR A 44 8.79 -3.45 17.05
N TRP A 45 7.51 -3.74 17.15
CA TRP A 45 6.46 -2.73 17.12
C TRP A 45 6.55 -1.83 18.35
N GLN A 46 6.54 -0.51 18.13
CA GLN A 46 6.53 0.47 19.20
C GLN A 46 5.70 1.68 18.78
N GLU A 47 4.62 1.96 19.49
CA GLU A 47 3.69 3.02 19.10
C GLU A 47 4.28 4.43 19.32
N LYS A 48 5.14 4.60 20.33
CA LYS A 48 5.68 5.90 20.67
C LYS A 48 7.19 5.92 20.46
N ASP A 49 7.66 6.97 19.77
CA ASP A 49 9.09 7.20 19.54
C ASP A 49 9.81 6.03 18.86
N ALA A 50 9.13 5.35 17.92
CA ALA A 50 9.75 4.30 17.13
C ALA A 50 10.90 4.86 16.28
N ASP A 51 11.92 4.03 16.04
CA ASP A 51 13.07 4.41 15.21
C ASP A 51 12.65 4.71 13.77
N ILE A 52 11.76 3.92 13.22
CA ILE A 52 11.20 4.19 11.90
C ILE A 52 9.67 4.24 11.97
N ILE A 53 9.11 5.15 11.18
CA ILE A 53 7.68 5.42 11.18
C ILE A 53 7.18 5.52 9.75
N PHE A 54 6.13 4.76 9.44
CA PHE A 54 5.35 4.90 8.21
C PHE A 54 4.08 5.66 8.53
N SER A 55 3.76 6.66 7.72
CA SER A 55 2.50 7.38 7.79
C SER A 55 2.03 7.73 6.38
N GLY A 56 0.77 8.10 6.24
CA GLY A 56 0.29 8.50 4.93
C GLY A 56 -1.22 8.42 4.79
N SER A 57 -1.66 8.46 3.54
CA SER A 57 -3.09 8.44 3.21
C SER A 57 -3.32 7.80 1.85
N ILE A 58 -4.47 7.13 1.72
CA ILE A 58 -4.97 6.68 0.43
C ILE A 58 -5.66 7.87 -0.21
N ASN A 59 -5.21 8.30 -1.38
CA ASN A 59 -5.74 9.50 -2.02
C ASN A 59 -6.58 9.20 -3.26
N ASP A 60 -6.39 8.04 -3.89
CA ASP A 60 -7.17 7.64 -5.05
C ASP A 60 -7.62 6.19 -4.92
N TYR A 61 -8.86 5.96 -5.24
CA TYR A 61 -9.50 4.66 -5.31
C TYR A 61 -10.60 4.77 -6.35
N TYR A 62 -10.32 4.28 -7.57
CA TYR A 62 -11.25 4.51 -8.67
C TYR A 62 -11.21 3.37 -9.69
N ILE A 63 -12.31 3.26 -10.43
CA ILE A 63 -12.46 2.32 -11.53
C ILE A 63 -12.48 3.11 -12.83
N LYS A 64 -11.74 2.64 -13.83
CA LYS A 64 -11.69 3.24 -15.15
C LYS A 64 -11.91 2.18 -16.22
N PRO A 65 -12.84 2.39 -17.15
CA PRO A 65 -12.98 1.51 -18.31
C PRO A 65 -11.71 1.54 -19.15
N MET A 66 -11.28 0.36 -19.64
CA MET A 66 -10.12 0.24 -20.50
C MET A 66 -10.54 -0.04 -21.93
N SER A 67 -9.78 0.49 -22.87
CA SER A 67 -10.04 0.24 -24.29
C SER A 67 -9.84 -1.24 -24.63
N ILE A 68 -10.72 -1.77 -25.49
CA ILE A 68 -10.58 -3.14 -26.02
C ILE A 68 -9.39 -3.16 -26.98
N GLN A 69 -8.44 -4.05 -26.72
CA GLN A 69 -7.29 -4.26 -27.59
C GLN A 69 -7.63 -5.26 -28.70
N ASN A 70 -6.82 -5.29 -29.76
CA ASN A 70 -7.09 -6.08 -30.96
C ASN A 70 -7.33 -7.58 -30.69
N ASN A 71 -6.73 -8.15 -29.66
CA ASN A 71 -6.83 -9.56 -29.33
C ASN A 71 -7.74 -9.86 -28.14
N GLU A 72 -8.40 -8.84 -27.60
CA GLU A 72 -9.29 -9.02 -26.47
C GLU A 72 -10.73 -9.11 -26.93
N THR A 73 -11.47 -10.07 -26.36
CA THR A 73 -12.87 -10.31 -26.68
C THR A 73 -13.82 -9.69 -25.66
N ALA A 74 -13.32 -9.25 -24.49
CA ALA A 74 -14.14 -8.70 -23.43
C ALA A 74 -13.62 -7.32 -23.00
N ALA A 75 -14.55 -6.42 -22.70
CA ALA A 75 -14.21 -5.13 -22.10
C ALA A 75 -13.67 -5.33 -20.69
N GLN A 76 -12.66 -4.56 -20.34
CA GLN A 76 -12.02 -4.61 -19.03
C GLN A 76 -12.23 -3.30 -18.29
N ASN A 77 -12.38 -3.39 -16.99
CA ASN A 77 -12.30 -2.25 -16.06
C ASN A 77 -11.03 -2.36 -15.24
N ARG A 78 -10.49 -1.23 -14.87
CA ARG A 78 -9.27 -1.17 -14.04
C ARG A 78 -9.56 -0.50 -12.72
N LEU A 79 -9.31 -1.21 -11.62
CA LEU A 79 -9.34 -0.65 -10.29
C LEU A 79 -7.93 -0.19 -9.93
N THR A 80 -7.79 1.09 -9.57
CA THR A 80 -6.50 1.68 -9.18
C THR A 80 -6.59 2.20 -7.76
N ILE A 81 -5.54 1.97 -6.99
CA ILE A 81 -5.36 2.53 -5.65
C ILE A 81 -4.03 3.30 -5.64
N LYS A 82 -4.06 4.55 -5.16
CA LYS A 82 -2.86 5.36 -4.97
C LYS A 82 -2.77 5.78 -3.51
N VAL A 83 -1.58 5.62 -2.95
CA VAL A 83 -1.30 5.95 -1.55
C VAL A 83 -0.05 6.81 -1.47
N ASN A 84 -0.12 7.88 -0.66
CA ASN A 84 1.05 8.68 -0.33
C ASN A 84 1.62 8.15 0.98
N ILE A 85 2.91 7.86 1.00
CA ILE A 85 3.60 7.37 2.18
C ILE A 85 4.74 8.32 2.53
N THR A 86 4.79 8.68 3.80
CA THR A 86 5.92 9.37 4.40
C THR A 86 6.64 8.36 5.29
N TYR A 87 7.92 8.15 5.00
CA TYR A 87 8.79 7.28 5.78
C TYR A 87 9.82 8.12 6.52
N LYS A 88 9.90 7.96 7.82
CA LYS A 88 10.87 8.65 8.67
C LYS A 88 11.74 7.65 9.40
N ASN A 89 13.04 7.84 9.28
CA ASN A 89 14.05 7.07 9.98
C ASN A 89 14.82 8.05 10.88
N SER A 90 14.64 7.95 12.20
CA SER A 90 15.29 8.84 13.15
C SER A 90 16.77 8.52 13.39
N ILE A 91 17.20 7.33 12.98
CA ILE A 91 18.59 6.90 13.09
C ILE A 91 19.42 7.41 11.90
N ASP A 92 18.82 7.42 10.72
CA ASP A 92 19.46 7.90 9.49
C ASP A 92 18.42 8.65 8.64
N ASP A 93 18.40 9.96 8.75
CA ASP A 93 17.42 10.80 8.08
C ASP A 93 17.64 10.87 6.55
N SER A 94 18.79 10.44 6.06
CA SER A 94 19.01 10.32 4.61
C SER A 94 18.10 9.27 3.95
N GLN A 95 17.53 8.36 4.75
CA GLN A 95 16.60 7.35 4.29
C GLN A 95 15.16 7.86 4.20
N ASN A 96 14.87 9.01 4.75
CA ASN A 96 13.52 9.59 4.76
C ASN A 96 13.03 9.82 3.32
N PHE A 97 11.73 9.54 3.11
CA PHE A 97 11.10 9.87 1.83
C PHE A 97 9.63 10.20 2.01
N LYS A 98 9.10 10.86 1.00
CA LYS A 98 7.68 11.08 0.83
C LYS A 98 7.36 10.75 -0.63
N LYS A 99 6.57 9.72 -0.84
CA LYS A 99 6.41 9.14 -2.17
C LYS A 99 4.99 8.62 -2.37
N THR A 100 4.52 8.70 -3.61
CA THR A 100 3.24 8.09 -4.03
C THR A 100 3.50 6.71 -4.61
N PHE A 101 2.74 5.73 -4.12
CA PHE A 101 2.73 4.36 -4.64
C PHE A 101 1.39 4.11 -5.30
N SER A 102 1.40 3.43 -6.44
CA SER A 102 0.21 3.17 -7.21
C SER A 102 0.24 1.76 -7.76
N HIS A 103 -0.86 1.04 -7.60
CA HIS A 103 -1.06 -0.27 -8.23
C HIS A 103 -2.49 -0.41 -8.71
N TYR A 104 -2.69 -1.30 -9.67
CA TYR A 104 -3.99 -1.57 -10.22
C TYR A 104 -4.17 -3.06 -10.48
N THR A 105 -5.42 -3.47 -10.69
CA THR A 105 -5.75 -4.77 -11.25
C THR A 105 -6.95 -4.61 -12.18
N ASP A 106 -6.96 -5.39 -13.25
CA ASP A 106 -8.03 -5.36 -14.25
C ASP A 106 -9.01 -6.50 -14.01
N PHE A 107 -10.26 -6.26 -14.31
CA PHE A 107 -11.31 -7.25 -14.20
C PHE A 107 -12.30 -7.10 -15.34
N ASP A 108 -12.97 -8.20 -15.68
CA ASP A 108 -13.96 -8.22 -16.74
C ASP A 108 -15.14 -7.32 -16.37
N SER A 109 -15.54 -6.43 -17.30
CA SER A 109 -16.62 -5.49 -17.05
C SER A 109 -17.97 -6.13 -16.82
N SER A 110 -18.15 -7.42 -17.21
CA SER A 110 -19.36 -8.17 -16.94
C SER A 110 -19.47 -8.66 -15.49
N GLN A 111 -18.37 -8.66 -14.75
CA GLN A 111 -18.37 -9.06 -13.34
C GLN A 111 -18.95 -7.99 -12.45
N ASN A 112 -19.67 -8.42 -11.40
CA ASN A 112 -20.20 -7.51 -10.41
C ASN A 112 -19.09 -7.06 -9.46
N PHE A 113 -18.72 -5.79 -9.53
CA PHE A 113 -17.61 -5.24 -8.74
C PHE A 113 -17.79 -5.48 -7.24
N VAL A 114 -19.01 -5.29 -6.72
CA VAL A 114 -19.25 -5.44 -5.27
C VAL A 114 -18.90 -6.85 -4.79
N GLU A 115 -19.11 -7.86 -5.62
CA GLU A 115 -18.84 -9.26 -5.26
C GLU A 115 -17.34 -9.58 -5.27
N ILE A 116 -16.54 -8.87 -6.08
CA ILE A 116 -15.11 -9.17 -6.25
C ILE A 116 -14.21 -8.09 -5.65
N GLU A 117 -14.77 -7.05 -5.08
CA GLU A 117 -14.02 -5.89 -4.59
C GLU A 117 -12.96 -6.28 -3.56
N ASP A 118 -13.29 -7.09 -2.59
CA ASP A 118 -12.34 -7.50 -1.54
C ASP A 118 -11.16 -8.29 -2.13
N GLU A 119 -11.41 -9.15 -3.08
CA GLU A 119 -10.36 -9.91 -3.76
C GLU A 119 -9.44 -8.98 -4.56
N LEU A 120 -10.02 -8.05 -5.33
CA LEU A 120 -9.25 -7.07 -6.10
C LEU A 120 -8.41 -6.19 -5.18
N ASN A 121 -8.97 -5.72 -4.08
CA ASN A 121 -8.26 -4.91 -3.11
C ASN A 121 -7.10 -5.67 -2.49
N SER A 122 -7.27 -6.93 -2.17
CA SER A 122 -6.20 -7.77 -1.61
C SER A 122 -5.02 -7.89 -2.56
N ILE A 123 -5.28 -8.05 -3.85
CA ILE A 123 -4.23 -8.12 -4.88
C ILE A 123 -3.46 -6.80 -4.93
N ILE A 124 -4.16 -5.68 -4.98
CA ILE A 124 -3.52 -4.36 -5.09
C ILE A 124 -2.75 -4.02 -3.82
N ILE A 125 -3.35 -4.27 -2.65
CA ILE A 125 -2.70 -4.01 -1.35
C ILE A 125 -1.40 -4.79 -1.22
N ALA A 126 -1.39 -6.07 -1.60
CA ALA A 126 -0.18 -6.87 -1.54
C ALA A 126 0.96 -6.26 -2.36
N ASN A 127 0.66 -5.74 -3.55
CA ASN A 127 1.65 -5.07 -4.40
C ASN A 127 2.10 -3.72 -3.84
N LEU A 128 1.17 -2.93 -3.29
CA LEU A 128 1.51 -1.65 -2.65
C LEU A 128 2.44 -1.87 -1.46
N VAL A 129 2.10 -2.82 -0.59
CA VAL A 129 2.89 -3.14 0.61
C VAL A 129 4.29 -3.63 0.24
N GLU A 130 4.40 -4.46 -0.80
CA GLU A 130 5.70 -4.90 -1.32
C GLU A 130 6.57 -3.72 -1.75
N ASP A 131 6.01 -2.79 -2.51
CA ASP A 131 6.76 -1.62 -2.99
C ASP A 131 7.13 -0.67 -1.86
N ILE A 132 6.22 -0.42 -0.93
CA ILE A 132 6.50 0.44 0.23
C ILE A 132 7.62 -0.17 1.07
N PHE A 133 7.51 -1.44 1.38
CA PHE A 133 8.51 -2.15 2.17
C PHE A 133 9.88 -2.14 1.50
N ASN A 134 9.93 -2.45 0.20
CA ASN A 134 11.19 -2.48 -0.53
C ASN A 134 11.83 -1.10 -0.60
N SER A 135 11.03 -0.04 -0.79
CA SER A 135 11.55 1.34 -0.83
C SER A 135 12.16 1.77 0.49
N ALA A 136 11.56 1.34 1.60
CA ALA A 136 11.99 1.77 2.94
C ALA A 136 13.12 0.91 3.50
N LEU A 137 13.08 -0.42 3.28
CA LEU A 137 13.87 -1.36 4.07
C LEU A 137 14.80 -2.25 3.25
N VAL A 138 14.70 -2.24 1.93
CA VAL A 138 15.50 -3.12 1.05
C VAL A 138 16.37 -2.32 0.09
N ASN A 139 15.83 -1.32 -0.56
CA ASN A 139 16.50 -0.56 -1.63
C ASN A 139 17.26 0.65 -1.08
N TRP A 140 18.30 0.37 -0.33
CA TRP A 140 19.14 1.41 0.27
C TRP A 140 20.41 1.61 -0.54
#